data_486a2da545438c27347d968fddf35306
#
_entry.id   486a2da545438c27347d968fddf35306
#
_cell.length_a   1.000
_cell.length_b   1.000
_cell.length_c   1.000
_cell.angle_alpha   90.00
_cell.angle_beta   90.00
_cell.angle_gamma   90.00
#
_symmetry.space_group_name_H-M   'P 1'
#
loop_
_entity.id
_entity.type
_entity.pdbx_description
1 polymer ?
#
loop_
_entity_poly.entity_id
_entity_poly.type
_entity_poly.pdbx_seq_one_letter_code
_entity_poly.pdbx_strand_id
1 'polypeptide(L)'
;MCPRLCRLREGQRGVCFVRECRSGQIVLTSYGRSTGFCIDPIEKKPLFHFFPGTPVLSFGTAGCNLTCKFCQNWETSRARSVERTCEVATPDAIAAAAVRCGCQSVAMTYNDPVVFFEYAVDVAKACHKRDVRTVAVTAGYMMPAPRAEFYRHFDAANVDLKAFSQRFYAEQCGADLHSVLDTLVYLRAKTGVWLEITTLLIPGENDSDAELDEMTRWLVANLGADVPLHFSAFHPDFHMLAHAPTPLATLKRARTIAMGNGLRHVYIGNLRDDEGSTTFCTGCGAELIGRQGYEVTALALSEEGTCKSCGTACVGRFAGKLGSWGNRRLPIAIAASE
;
A
#
# COMPACT_ATOMS: atom_id res chain seq x y z
N MET A 1 -5.08 10.19 -16.42
CA MET A 1 -4.62 9.15 -15.49
C MET A 1 -4.71 9.60 -14.03
N CYS A 2 -3.89 10.53 -13.55
CA CYS A 2 -4.03 11.11 -12.21
C CYS A 2 -4.66 12.51 -12.25
N PRO A 3 -5.21 13.04 -11.12
CA PRO A 3 -5.90 14.34 -11.06
C PRO A 3 -5.01 15.56 -11.31
N ARG A 4 -3.70 15.38 -11.46
CA ARG A 4 -2.79 16.46 -11.84
C ARG A 4 -3.06 17.06 -13.22
N LEU A 5 -3.62 16.27 -14.14
CA LEU A 5 -4.01 16.70 -15.50
C LEU A 5 -2.91 17.51 -16.21
N CYS A 6 -1.65 17.06 -16.11
CA CYS A 6 -0.51 17.75 -16.69
C CYS A 6 -0.71 18.01 -18.19
N ARG A 7 -0.58 19.27 -18.62
CA ARG A 7 -0.55 19.68 -20.02
C ARG A 7 0.90 19.79 -20.45
N LEU A 8 1.34 18.92 -21.36
CA LEU A 8 2.74 18.81 -21.74
C LEU A 8 2.92 19.17 -23.21
N ARG A 9 3.93 19.99 -23.50
CA ARG A 9 4.44 20.25 -24.84
C ARG A 9 5.50 19.21 -25.19
N GLU A 10 5.90 19.16 -26.45
CA GLU A 10 6.96 18.27 -26.94
C GLU A 10 8.22 18.36 -26.05
N GLY A 11 8.74 17.24 -25.63
CA GLY A 11 9.90 17.09 -24.72
C GLY A 11 9.64 17.42 -23.25
N GLN A 12 8.45 17.91 -22.87
CA GLN A 12 8.13 18.21 -21.49
C GLN A 12 7.72 16.96 -20.72
N ARG A 13 8.08 16.92 -19.44
CA ARG A 13 7.72 15.86 -18.48
C ARG A 13 6.69 16.35 -17.47
N GLY A 14 5.82 15.44 -17.06
CA GLY A 14 4.87 15.68 -15.98
C GLY A 14 5.55 15.80 -14.61
N VAL A 15 4.77 16.18 -13.57
CA VAL A 15 5.25 16.27 -12.18
C VAL A 15 5.87 14.96 -11.69
N CYS A 16 5.34 13.81 -12.16
CA CYS A 16 5.88 12.48 -11.85
C CYS A 16 7.22 12.17 -12.54
N PHE A 17 7.66 13.00 -13.49
CA PHE A 17 8.89 12.90 -14.25
C PHE A 17 8.99 11.73 -15.23
N VAL A 18 8.17 10.71 -15.12
CA VAL A 18 8.20 9.51 -15.99
C VAL A 18 7.16 9.53 -17.11
N ARG A 19 6.30 10.54 -17.16
CA ARG A 19 5.40 10.81 -18.29
C ARG A 19 5.95 11.98 -19.09
N GLU A 20 6.23 11.77 -20.36
CA GLU A 20 6.84 12.73 -21.28
C GLU A 20 6.03 12.85 -22.56
N CYS A 21 5.93 14.05 -23.11
CA CYS A 21 5.35 14.25 -24.43
C CYS A 21 6.42 14.00 -25.52
N ARG A 22 6.19 13.00 -26.37
CA ARG A 22 7.02 12.67 -27.53
C ARG A 22 6.14 12.49 -28.75
N SER A 23 6.44 13.24 -29.82
CA SER A 23 5.68 13.22 -31.08
C SER A 23 4.17 13.44 -30.84
N GLY A 24 3.84 14.39 -29.94
CA GLY A 24 2.46 14.73 -29.59
C GLY A 24 1.73 13.70 -28.72
N GLN A 25 2.40 12.66 -28.26
CA GLN A 25 1.83 11.61 -27.40
C GLN A 25 2.48 11.59 -26.03
N ILE A 26 1.69 11.21 -25.00
CA ILE A 26 2.22 11.02 -23.64
C ILE A 26 2.72 9.59 -23.49
N VAL A 27 4.04 9.44 -23.37
CA VAL A 27 4.72 8.15 -23.21
C VAL A 27 5.18 7.91 -21.78
N LEU A 28 5.25 6.65 -21.36
CA LEU A 28 5.85 6.21 -20.11
C LEU A 28 7.34 5.91 -20.35
N THR A 29 8.24 6.71 -19.77
CA THR A 29 9.69 6.54 -19.96
C THR A 29 10.31 5.49 -19.03
N SER A 30 9.59 5.05 -17.98
CA SER A 30 10.04 4.03 -17.03
C SER A 30 9.49 2.63 -17.30
N TYR A 31 8.85 2.39 -18.47
CA TYR A 31 8.35 1.05 -18.80
C TYR A 31 9.52 0.05 -18.89
N GLY A 32 9.34 -1.10 -18.21
CA GLY A 32 10.38 -2.14 -18.15
C GLY A 32 11.60 -1.77 -17.30
N ARG A 33 11.55 -0.65 -16.55
CA ARG A 33 12.64 -0.18 -15.70
C ARG A 33 12.16 -0.07 -14.25
N SER A 34 12.65 -0.96 -13.42
CA SER A 34 12.22 -1.11 -12.03
C SER A 34 13.38 -0.91 -11.05
N THR A 35 13.05 -0.60 -9.83
CA THR A 35 14.01 -0.43 -8.74
C THR A 35 13.52 -1.09 -7.46
N GLY A 36 14.47 -1.39 -6.56
CA GLY A 36 14.16 -1.83 -5.21
C GLY A 36 13.60 -3.24 -5.11
N PHE A 37 13.95 -4.14 -6.03
CA PHE A 37 13.53 -5.52 -5.96
C PHE A 37 13.91 -6.15 -4.62
N CYS A 38 12.88 -6.54 -3.86
CA CYS A 38 13.07 -7.09 -2.54
C CYS A 38 11.95 -8.09 -2.21
N ILE A 39 12.30 -9.21 -1.62
CA ILE A 39 11.33 -10.11 -1.03
C ILE A 39 11.12 -9.67 0.41
N ASP A 40 9.92 -9.26 0.71
CA ASP A 40 9.46 -8.79 2.02
C ASP A 40 8.34 -9.70 2.56
N PRO A 41 8.03 -9.67 3.87
CA PRO A 41 6.76 -10.19 4.36
C PRO A 41 5.60 -9.33 3.84
N ILE A 42 4.44 -9.96 3.59
CA ILE A 42 3.23 -9.25 3.11
C ILE A 42 2.78 -8.18 4.12
N GLU A 43 2.99 -8.42 5.41
CA GLU A 43 2.70 -7.48 6.50
C GLU A 43 3.39 -6.13 6.33
N LYS A 44 4.56 -6.11 5.67
CA LYS A 44 5.28 -4.86 5.38
C LYS A 44 4.63 -4.04 4.27
N LYS A 45 3.63 -4.58 3.57
CA LYS A 45 2.81 -3.86 2.59
C LYS A 45 1.52 -3.35 3.21
N PRO A 46 1.48 -3.11 4.49
CA PRO A 46 0.41 -3.14 5.50
C PRO A 46 -0.83 -3.91 5.01
N LEU A 47 -0.66 -5.22 4.81
CA LEU A 47 -1.71 -6.16 4.46
C LEU A 47 -1.72 -7.29 5.48
N PHE A 48 -2.55 -7.14 6.51
CA PHE A 48 -2.62 -8.06 7.64
C PHE A 48 -3.68 -9.15 7.46
N HIS A 49 -4.64 -8.91 6.56
CA HIS A 49 -5.73 -9.82 6.25
C HIS A 49 -5.66 -10.40 4.83
N PHE A 50 -4.48 -10.30 4.19
CA PHE A 50 -4.23 -10.83 2.86
C PHE A 50 -3.04 -11.78 2.87
N PHE A 51 -3.31 -13.09 2.94
CA PHE A 51 -2.31 -14.17 2.99
C PHE A 51 -1.18 -13.92 4.01
N PRO A 52 -1.52 -13.80 5.32
CA PRO A 52 -0.56 -13.45 6.37
C PRO A 52 0.66 -14.36 6.40
N GLY A 53 1.83 -13.77 6.69
CA GLY A 53 3.11 -14.47 6.82
C GLY A 53 3.74 -14.91 5.50
N THR A 54 3.16 -14.55 4.35
CA THR A 54 3.69 -14.96 3.04
C THR A 54 4.72 -13.99 2.49
N PRO A 55 5.70 -14.47 1.69
CA PRO A 55 6.63 -13.60 0.99
C PRO A 55 5.96 -12.89 -0.18
N VAL A 56 6.31 -11.62 -0.37
CA VAL A 56 5.91 -10.79 -1.50
C VAL A 56 7.13 -10.21 -2.21
N LEU A 57 7.21 -10.36 -3.54
CA LEU A 57 8.22 -9.66 -4.33
C LEU A 57 7.78 -8.22 -4.55
N SER A 58 8.55 -7.30 -4.04
CA SER A 58 8.28 -5.86 -4.07
C SER A 58 9.15 -5.15 -5.08
N PHE A 59 8.57 -4.20 -5.82
CA PHE A 59 9.32 -3.30 -6.68
C PHE A 59 8.59 -1.97 -6.88
N GLY A 60 9.33 -0.96 -7.32
CA GLY A 60 8.82 0.31 -7.79
C GLY A 60 9.51 0.77 -9.07
N THR A 61 9.20 1.98 -9.49
CA THR A 61 9.88 2.67 -10.58
C THR A 61 10.34 4.04 -10.12
N ALA A 62 10.97 4.83 -10.98
CA ALA A 62 11.25 6.22 -10.68
C ALA A 62 9.95 7.07 -10.73
N GLY A 63 9.92 8.16 -9.95
CA GLY A 63 8.88 9.18 -10.00
C GLY A 63 7.61 8.87 -9.18
N CYS A 64 6.81 9.90 -8.93
CA CYS A 64 5.52 9.79 -8.22
C CYS A 64 4.60 10.96 -8.63
N ASN A 65 3.27 10.72 -8.62
CA ASN A 65 2.27 11.76 -8.88
C ASN A 65 1.99 12.67 -7.65
N LEU A 66 2.44 12.28 -6.46
CA LEU A 66 2.41 13.12 -5.27
C LEU A 66 3.76 13.80 -5.02
N THR A 67 3.75 14.84 -4.16
CA THR A 67 4.94 15.60 -3.78
C THR A 67 5.13 15.64 -2.26
N CYS A 68 4.84 14.53 -1.59
CA CYS A 68 4.87 14.43 -0.13
C CYS A 68 6.21 14.91 0.45
N LYS A 69 6.14 15.87 1.39
CA LYS A 69 7.33 16.40 2.07
C LYS A 69 7.95 15.40 3.06
N PHE A 70 7.16 14.44 3.52
CA PHE A 70 7.53 13.36 4.45
C PHE A 70 7.84 12.04 3.76
N CYS A 71 8.17 12.03 2.46
CA CYS A 71 8.33 10.81 1.69
C CYS A 71 9.54 10.01 2.16
N GLN A 72 9.34 8.82 2.71
CA GLN A 72 10.38 7.89 3.15
C GLN A 72 11.08 7.16 1.98
N ASN A 73 10.49 7.22 0.78
CA ASN A 73 11.05 6.67 -0.46
C ASN A 73 11.41 7.79 -1.46
N TRP A 74 11.86 8.94 -0.96
CA TRP A 74 12.09 10.13 -1.79
C TRP A 74 13.17 9.90 -2.85
N GLU A 75 14.18 9.10 -2.57
CA GLU A 75 15.24 8.74 -3.54
C GLU A 75 14.63 8.13 -4.81
N THR A 76 13.64 7.25 -4.67
CA THR A 76 12.92 6.62 -5.78
C THR A 76 11.84 7.54 -6.34
N SER A 77 11.00 8.09 -5.49
CA SER A 77 9.83 8.90 -5.91
C SER A 77 10.22 10.25 -6.50
N ARG A 78 11.44 10.73 -6.26
CA ARG A 78 12.01 11.98 -6.80
C ARG A 78 13.14 11.74 -7.80
N ALA A 79 13.45 10.49 -8.10
CA ALA A 79 14.48 10.17 -9.09
C ALA A 79 14.14 10.80 -10.46
N ARG A 80 15.12 11.52 -11.01
CA ARG A 80 15.02 12.19 -12.33
C ARG A 80 15.84 11.51 -13.40
N SER A 81 16.60 10.46 -13.04
CA SER A 81 17.38 9.64 -13.95
C SER A 81 16.95 8.19 -13.83
N VAL A 82 16.10 7.75 -14.74
CA VAL A 82 15.55 6.37 -14.78
C VAL A 82 16.67 5.37 -15.11
N GLU A 83 17.60 5.73 -15.99
CA GLU A 83 18.68 4.85 -16.43
C GLU A 83 19.70 4.52 -15.33
N ARG A 84 19.88 5.45 -14.37
CA ARG A 84 20.86 5.31 -13.29
C ARG A 84 20.36 4.53 -12.06
N THR A 85 19.05 4.49 -11.87
CA THR A 85 18.42 3.98 -10.65
C THR A 85 17.61 2.73 -10.85
N CYS A 86 17.36 2.32 -12.10
CA CYS A 86 16.45 1.22 -12.41
C CYS A 86 17.14 0.10 -13.19
N GLU A 87 16.85 -1.13 -12.81
CA GLU A 87 17.19 -2.34 -13.56
C GLU A 87 16.21 -2.55 -14.71
N VAL A 88 16.65 -3.16 -15.79
CA VAL A 88 15.76 -3.61 -16.87
C VAL A 88 15.06 -4.89 -16.43
N ALA A 89 13.74 -4.85 -16.34
CA ALA A 89 12.93 -6.00 -15.97
C ALA A 89 11.64 -6.05 -16.80
N THR A 90 11.48 -7.08 -17.61
CA THR A 90 10.22 -7.29 -18.32
C THR A 90 9.13 -7.78 -17.36
N PRO A 91 7.83 -7.59 -17.69
CA PRO A 91 6.73 -8.16 -16.90
C PRO A 91 6.89 -9.65 -16.64
N ASP A 92 7.28 -10.43 -17.64
CA ASP A 92 7.51 -11.86 -17.52
C ASP A 92 8.69 -12.23 -16.63
N ALA A 93 9.79 -11.46 -16.66
CA ALA A 93 10.95 -11.67 -15.78
C ALA A 93 10.60 -11.45 -14.31
N ILE A 94 9.79 -10.44 -13.99
CA ILE A 94 9.30 -10.19 -12.62
C ILE A 94 8.43 -11.34 -12.14
N ALA A 95 7.45 -11.74 -12.95
CA ALA A 95 6.55 -12.83 -12.60
C ALA A 95 7.31 -14.17 -12.42
N ALA A 96 8.28 -14.46 -13.30
CA ALA A 96 9.14 -15.63 -13.18
C ALA A 96 10.03 -15.60 -11.92
N ALA A 97 10.56 -14.41 -11.57
CA ALA A 97 11.34 -14.23 -10.35
C ALA A 97 10.48 -14.48 -9.08
N ALA A 98 9.25 -14.00 -9.07
CA ALA A 98 8.33 -14.26 -7.96
C ALA A 98 8.11 -15.78 -7.75
N VAL A 99 7.87 -16.52 -8.81
CA VAL A 99 7.72 -17.99 -8.76
C VAL A 99 9.01 -18.66 -8.25
N ARG A 100 10.17 -18.33 -8.83
CA ARG A 100 11.46 -18.91 -8.41
C ARG A 100 11.78 -18.67 -6.94
N CYS A 101 11.36 -17.51 -6.43
CA CYS A 101 11.58 -17.12 -5.02
C CYS A 101 10.47 -17.59 -4.07
N GLY A 102 9.47 -18.33 -4.55
CA GLY A 102 8.36 -18.83 -3.75
C GLY A 102 7.43 -17.73 -3.24
N CYS A 103 7.42 -16.55 -3.90
CA CYS A 103 6.54 -15.46 -3.54
C CYS A 103 5.10 -15.75 -3.98
N GLN A 104 4.15 -15.60 -3.07
CA GLN A 104 2.72 -15.78 -3.40
C GLN A 104 2.12 -14.55 -4.08
N SER A 105 2.80 -13.41 -4.00
CA SER A 105 2.35 -12.16 -4.61
C SER A 105 3.50 -11.27 -5.07
N VAL A 106 3.16 -10.31 -5.96
CA VAL A 106 4.03 -9.22 -6.39
C VAL A 106 3.38 -7.91 -5.98
N ALA A 107 4.12 -7.04 -5.30
CA ALA A 107 3.66 -5.72 -4.88
C ALA A 107 4.33 -4.61 -5.70
N MET A 108 3.51 -3.79 -6.34
CA MET A 108 3.88 -2.50 -6.92
C MET A 108 3.84 -1.47 -5.80
N THR A 109 5.03 -0.96 -5.40
CA THR A 109 5.20 -0.18 -4.15
C THR A 109 6.33 0.84 -4.26
N TYR A 110 6.74 1.46 -3.16
CA TYR A 110 7.77 2.48 -2.97
C TYR A 110 7.42 3.85 -3.56
N ASN A 111 6.97 3.93 -4.80
CA ASN A 111 6.29 5.05 -5.42
C ASN A 111 4.85 4.66 -5.79
N ASP A 112 4.06 5.60 -6.30
CA ASP A 112 2.67 5.28 -6.67
C ASP A 112 2.61 4.53 -8.00
N PRO A 113 2.03 3.29 -8.07
CA PRO A 113 1.94 2.51 -9.30
C PRO A 113 1.08 3.17 -10.38
N VAL A 114 0.27 4.16 -10.06
CA VAL A 114 -0.48 4.96 -11.03
C VAL A 114 0.43 5.65 -12.05
N VAL A 115 1.67 6.03 -11.68
CA VAL A 115 2.56 6.72 -12.61
C VAL A 115 3.13 5.80 -13.69
N PHE A 116 3.23 4.49 -13.38
CA PHE A 116 3.68 3.45 -14.32
C PHE A 116 2.56 2.45 -14.66
N PHE A 117 1.36 2.95 -14.78
CA PHE A 117 0.11 2.20 -14.98
C PHE A 117 0.22 1.05 -15.98
N GLU A 118 0.67 1.31 -17.22
CA GLU A 118 0.73 0.32 -18.30
C GLU A 118 1.67 -0.84 -17.92
N TYR A 119 2.81 -0.49 -17.34
CA TYR A 119 3.77 -1.48 -16.88
C TYR A 119 3.25 -2.30 -15.70
N ALA A 120 2.58 -1.63 -14.73
CA ALA A 120 1.97 -2.31 -13.59
C ALA A 120 0.89 -3.31 -14.03
N VAL A 121 0.05 -2.92 -14.99
CA VAL A 121 -1.00 -3.79 -15.56
C VAL A 121 -0.39 -4.98 -16.30
N ASP A 122 0.66 -4.77 -17.08
CA ASP A 122 1.30 -5.87 -17.82
C ASP A 122 2.05 -6.82 -16.88
N VAL A 123 2.69 -6.33 -15.83
CA VAL A 123 3.25 -7.16 -14.75
C VAL A 123 2.14 -7.97 -14.06
N ALA A 124 1.01 -7.35 -13.74
CA ALA A 124 -0.10 -8.05 -13.11
C ALA A 124 -0.64 -9.18 -14.00
N LYS A 125 -0.82 -8.94 -15.29
CA LYS A 125 -1.21 -9.98 -16.26
C LYS A 125 -0.19 -11.13 -16.34
N ALA A 126 1.11 -10.81 -16.31
CA ALA A 126 2.17 -11.82 -16.33
C ALA A 126 2.20 -12.66 -15.04
N CYS A 127 1.91 -12.03 -13.89
CA CYS A 127 1.78 -12.70 -12.60
C CYS A 127 0.59 -13.66 -12.58
N HIS A 128 -0.60 -13.22 -13.01
CA HIS A 128 -1.80 -14.04 -13.04
C HIS A 128 -1.66 -15.28 -13.94
N LYS A 129 -0.93 -15.17 -15.06
CA LYS A 129 -0.60 -16.35 -15.90
C LYS A 129 0.22 -17.42 -15.17
N ARG A 130 0.79 -17.11 -14.03
CA ARG A 130 1.65 -17.98 -13.19
C ARG A 130 1.09 -18.21 -11.80
N ASP A 131 -0.20 -17.94 -11.60
CA ASP A 131 -0.90 -18.05 -10.31
C ASP A 131 -0.24 -17.23 -9.18
N VAL A 132 0.43 -16.12 -9.53
CA VAL A 132 0.99 -15.16 -8.58
C VAL A 132 0.02 -13.98 -8.45
N ARG A 133 -0.35 -13.67 -7.22
CA ARG A 133 -1.26 -12.55 -6.89
C ARG A 133 -0.58 -11.21 -7.03
N THR A 134 -1.37 -10.16 -7.13
CA THR A 134 -0.89 -8.79 -7.35
C THR A 134 -1.42 -7.82 -6.31
N VAL A 135 -0.54 -6.95 -5.86
CA VAL A 135 -0.80 -5.97 -4.80
C VAL A 135 -0.42 -4.57 -5.27
N ALA A 136 -1.36 -3.62 -5.11
CA ALA A 136 -1.08 -2.20 -5.28
C ALA A 136 -0.89 -1.54 -3.91
N VAL A 137 0.31 -1.02 -3.63
CA VAL A 137 0.54 -0.09 -2.51
C VAL A 137 0.56 1.31 -3.10
N THR A 138 -0.50 2.07 -2.86
CA THR A 138 -0.81 3.28 -3.64
C THR A 138 -1.36 4.40 -2.76
N ALA A 139 -1.21 5.64 -3.18
CA ALA A 139 -1.91 6.76 -2.57
C ALA A 139 -3.38 6.89 -3.05
N GLY A 140 -3.83 6.04 -3.97
CA GLY A 140 -5.19 6.12 -4.50
C GLY A 140 -5.49 7.39 -5.32
N TYR A 141 -4.47 8.19 -5.64
CA TYR A 141 -4.61 9.47 -6.34
C TYR A 141 -4.77 9.26 -7.85
N MET A 142 -5.95 8.82 -8.25
CA MET A 142 -6.28 8.38 -9.61
C MET A 142 -7.62 8.97 -10.07
N MET A 143 -7.70 9.32 -11.37
CA MET A 143 -8.95 9.73 -12.01
C MET A 143 -9.94 8.57 -12.12
N PRO A 144 -11.27 8.84 -12.11
CA PRO A 144 -12.29 7.79 -12.20
C PRO A 144 -12.18 6.93 -13.47
N ALA A 145 -11.94 7.53 -14.64
CA ALA A 145 -11.95 6.82 -15.92
C ALA A 145 -10.95 5.65 -16.01
N PRO A 146 -9.66 5.78 -15.67
CA PRO A 146 -8.70 4.67 -15.73
C PRO A 146 -8.79 3.69 -14.55
N ARG A 147 -9.56 4.01 -13.51
CA ARG A 147 -9.61 3.27 -12.25
C ARG A 147 -10.08 1.82 -12.44
N ALA A 148 -11.13 1.64 -13.25
CA ALA A 148 -11.68 0.31 -13.53
C ALA A 148 -10.66 -0.58 -14.25
N GLU A 149 -9.96 -0.04 -15.27
CA GLU A 149 -8.93 -0.77 -15.99
C GLU A 149 -7.76 -1.13 -15.09
N PHE A 150 -7.32 -0.24 -14.20
CA PHE A 150 -6.23 -0.50 -13.29
C PHE A 150 -6.56 -1.62 -12.31
N TYR A 151 -7.57 -1.41 -11.48
CA TYR A 151 -7.84 -2.29 -10.34
C TYR A 151 -8.41 -3.66 -10.71
N ARG A 152 -8.95 -3.87 -11.92
CA ARG A 152 -9.36 -5.22 -12.36
C ARG A 152 -8.20 -6.22 -12.44
N HIS A 153 -6.95 -5.74 -12.41
CA HIS A 153 -5.74 -6.55 -12.48
C HIS A 153 -5.05 -6.71 -11.12
N PHE A 154 -5.67 -6.24 -10.04
CA PHE A 154 -5.10 -6.37 -8.70
C PHE A 154 -6.00 -7.19 -7.78
N ASP A 155 -5.36 -8.05 -6.96
CA ASP A 155 -6.04 -8.90 -5.98
C ASP A 155 -6.21 -8.17 -4.65
N ALA A 156 -5.26 -7.30 -4.29
CA ALA A 156 -5.31 -6.48 -3.10
C ALA A 156 -4.73 -5.07 -3.33
N ALA A 157 -5.17 -4.14 -2.50
CA ALA A 157 -4.61 -2.80 -2.41
C ALA A 157 -4.44 -2.38 -0.95
N ASN A 158 -3.27 -1.81 -0.63
CA ASN A 158 -3.13 -0.96 0.53
C ASN A 158 -3.15 0.49 0.02
N VAL A 159 -4.11 1.27 0.51
CA VAL A 159 -4.26 2.67 0.11
C VAL A 159 -3.84 3.59 1.24
N ASP A 160 -2.88 4.45 0.94
CA ASP A 160 -2.45 5.49 1.87
C ASP A 160 -3.48 6.64 1.93
N LEU A 161 -4.34 6.67 2.95
CA LEU A 161 -5.10 7.84 3.34
C LEU A 161 -4.21 8.71 4.23
N LYS A 162 -3.51 9.68 3.63
CA LYS A 162 -2.42 10.41 4.26
C LYS A 162 -2.87 11.32 5.42
N ALA A 163 -4.10 11.83 5.35
CA ALA A 163 -4.75 12.70 6.33
C ALA A 163 -6.24 12.81 6.00
N PHE A 164 -7.03 13.45 6.85
CA PHE A 164 -8.43 13.74 6.57
C PHE A 164 -8.69 15.27 6.40
N SER A 165 -7.67 15.98 5.96
CA SER A 165 -7.66 17.41 5.76
C SER A 165 -7.25 17.77 4.33
N GLN A 166 -8.10 18.53 3.62
CA GLN A 166 -7.77 19.06 2.29
C GLN A 166 -6.53 19.96 2.33
N ARG A 167 -6.34 20.73 3.42
CA ARG A 167 -5.16 21.55 3.62
C ARG A 167 -3.88 20.71 3.65
N PHE A 168 -3.88 19.63 4.43
CA PHE A 168 -2.73 18.72 4.49
C PHE A 168 -2.41 18.11 3.12
N TYR A 169 -3.42 17.65 2.39
CA TYR A 169 -3.23 17.12 1.05
C TYR A 169 -2.63 18.14 0.09
N ALA A 170 -3.13 19.38 0.11
CA ALA A 170 -2.60 20.44 -0.75
C ALA A 170 -1.16 20.83 -0.38
N GLU A 171 -0.89 21.08 0.91
CA GLU A 171 0.37 21.65 1.39
C GLU A 171 1.48 20.62 1.57
N GLN A 172 1.15 19.42 2.07
CA GLN A 172 2.14 18.38 2.40
C GLN A 172 2.29 17.32 1.32
N CYS A 173 1.21 17.00 0.56
CA CYS A 173 1.23 15.97 -0.47
C CYS A 173 1.20 16.52 -1.90
N GLY A 174 0.79 17.80 -2.06
CA GLY A 174 0.55 18.41 -3.36
C GLY A 174 -0.54 17.67 -4.14
N ALA A 175 -1.62 17.26 -3.50
CA ALA A 175 -2.72 16.47 -4.04
C ALA A 175 -4.06 17.00 -3.49
N ASP A 176 -5.16 16.32 -3.78
CA ASP A 176 -6.46 16.60 -3.17
C ASP A 176 -6.99 15.33 -2.47
N LEU A 177 -7.66 15.54 -1.34
CA LEU A 177 -8.25 14.49 -0.51
C LEU A 177 -9.38 13.77 -1.25
N HIS A 178 -10.24 14.53 -1.94
CA HIS A 178 -11.48 14.02 -2.54
C HIS A 178 -11.20 12.89 -3.54
N SER A 179 -10.20 13.05 -4.41
CA SER A 179 -9.81 12.01 -5.38
C SER A 179 -9.39 10.69 -4.71
N VAL A 180 -8.80 10.75 -3.51
CA VAL A 180 -8.40 9.56 -2.74
C VAL A 180 -9.62 8.91 -2.11
N LEU A 181 -10.51 9.71 -1.49
CA LEU A 181 -11.76 9.20 -0.92
C LEU A 181 -12.65 8.52 -1.97
N ASP A 182 -12.78 9.13 -3.15
CA ASP A 182 -13.47 8.53 -4.30
C ASP A 182 -12.87 7.18 -4.71
N THR A 183 -11.54 7.05 -4.65
CA THR A 183 -10.88 5.79 -4.96
C THR A 183 -11.17 4.72 -3.92
N LEU A 184 -11.17 5.06 -2.63
CA LEU A 184 -11.52 4.15 -1.54
C LEU A 184 -12.96 3.64 -1.68
N VAL A 185 -13.91 4.54 -1.90
CA VAL A 185 -15.33 4.18 -2.11
C VAL A 185 -15.47 3.27 -3.35
N TYR A 186 -14.81 3.61 -4.45
CA TYR A 186 -14.82 2.79 -5.66
C TYR A 186 -14.29 1.37 -5.39
N LEU A 187 -13.13 1.24 -4.76
CA LEU A 187 -12.52 -0.05 -4.43
C LEU A 187 -13.48 -0.91 -3.61
N ARG A 188 -14.08 -0.33 -2.57
CA ARG A 188 -14.99 -1.03 -1.67
C ARG A 188 -16.31 -1.43 -2.34
N ALA A 189 -16.90 -0.55 -3.16
CA ALA A 189 -18.24 -0.74 -3.68
C ALA A 189 -18.30 -1.40 -5.07
N LYS A 190 -17.23 -1.33 -5.86
CA LYS A 190 -17.26 -1.68 -7.30
C LYS A 190 -16.23 -2.72 -7.70
N THR A 191 -15.43 -3.25 -6.77
CA THR A 191 -14.38 -4.23 -7.08
C THR A 191 -14.37 -5.40 -6.11
N GLY A 192 -13.69 -6.50 -6.49
CA GLY A 192 -13.36 -7.61 -5.61
C GLY A 192 -11.98 -7.50 -4.95
N VAL A 193 -11.29 -6.37 -5.16
CA VAL A 193 -9.96 -6.10 -4.60
C VAL A 193 -10.04 -6.08 -3.09
N TRP A 194 -9.17 -6.84 -2.41
CA TRP A 194 -9.05 -6.74 -0.97
C TRP A 194 -8.42 -5.39 -0.60
N LEU A 195 -9.08 -4.63 0.28
CA LEU A 195 -8.67 -3.27 0.64
C LEU A 195 -8.25 -3.21 2.11
N GLU A 196 -7.04 -2.70 2.36
CA GLU A 196 -6.59 -2.20 3.66
C GLU A 196 -6.10 -0.75 3.51
N ILE A 197 -6.16 0.03 4.59
CA ILE A 197 -5.86 1.46 4.56
C ILE A 197 -4.70 1.76 5.51
N THR A 198 -3.80 2.65 5.10
CA THR A 198 -2.70 3.12 5.96
C THR A 198 -2.74 4.62 6.13
N THR A 199 -2.59 5.09 7.35
CA THR A 199 -2.38 6.50 7.68
C THR A 199 -1.08 6.66 8.47
N LEU A 200 -0.12 7.34 7.87
CA LEU A 200 1.11 7.75 8.55
C LEU A 200 0.79 8.97 9.43
N LEU A 201 0.87 8.82 10.74
CA LEU A 201 0.60 9.93 11.66
C LEU A 201 1.87 10.76 11.88
N ILE A 202 1.74 12.08 11.71
CA ILE A 202 2.82 13.06 11.88
C ILE A 202 2.41 14.00 13.00
N PRO A 203 3.15 14.06 14.12
CA PRO A 203 2.80 14.89 15.26
C PRO A 203 2.59 16.38 14.89
N GLY A 204 1.43 16.90 15.27
CA GLY A 204 1.04 18.30 15.02
C GLY A 204 0.53 18.61 13.62
N GLU A 205 0.52 17.62 12.70
CA GLU A 205 0.08 17.80 11.31
C GLU A 205 -1.28 17.14 11.01
N ASN A 206 -1.43 15.85 11.36
CA ASN A 206 -2.62 15.04 11.06
C ASN A 206 -2.98 14.08 12.21
N ASP A 207 -2.55 14.35 13.43
CA ASP A 207 -2.73 13.47 14.59
C ASP A 207 -3.70 14.04 15.65
N SER A 208 -4.48 15.08 15.32
CA SER A 208 -5.48 15.63 16.25
C SER A 208 -6.65 14.67 16.45
N ASP A 209 -7.22 14.66 17.66
CA ASP A 209 -8.36 13.81 18.00
C ASP A 209 -9.57 14.09 17.11
N ALA A 210 -9.80 15.36 16.77
CA ALA A 210 -10.91 15.77 15.91
C ALA A 210 -10.77 15.23 14.48
N GLU A 211 -9.57 15.30 13.88
CA GLU A 211 -9.33 14.77 12.54
C GLU A 211 -9.41 13.23 12.51
N LEU A 212 -8.86 12.57 13.53
CA LEU A 212 -8.92 11.13 13.68
C LEU A 212 -10.36 10.63 13.87
N ASP A 213 -11.16 11.34 14.67
CA ASP A 213 -12.58 11.04 14.88
C ASP A 213 -13.36 11.19 13.56
N GLU A 214 -13.20 12.29 12.87
CA GLU A 214 -13.88 12.55 11.58
C GLU A 214 -13.49 11.50 10.52
N MET A 215 -12.18 11.23 10.36
CA MET A 215 -11.67 10.24 9.43
C MET A 215 -12.24 8.86 9.69
N THR A 216 -12.20 8.40 10.93
CA THR A 216 -12.61 7.02 11.27
C THR A 216 -14.11 6.82 11.20
N ARG A 217 -14.92 7.83 11.55
CA ARG A 217 -16.38 7.83 11.30
C ARG A 217 -16.69 7.77 9.80
N TRP A 218 -15.95 8.54 8.99
CA TRP A 218 -16.13 8.49 7.54
C TRP A 218 -15.79 7.10 6.98
N LEU A 219 -14.71 6.46 7.46
CA LEU A 219 -14.33 5.11 7.04
C LEU A 219 -15.42 4.10 7.36
N VAL A 220 -15.96 4.11 8.59
CA VAL A 220 -17.05 3.22 8.98
C VAL A 220 -18.29 3.44 8.11
N ALA A 221 -18.69 4.69 7.89
CA ALA A 221 -19.90 5.04 7.14
C ALA A 221 -19.81 4.68 5.66
N ASN A 222 -18.63 4.81 5.03
CA ASN A 222 -18.48 4.65 3.58
C ASN A 222 -17.86 3.32 3.17
N LEU A 223 -17.01 2.70 4.02
CA LEU A 223 -16.30 1.47 3.69
C LEU A 223 -16.71 0.28 4.57
N GLY A 224 -17.36 0.55 5.69
CA GLY A 224 -17.80 -0.45 6.67
C GLY A 224 -16.79 -0.68 7.80
N ALA A 225 -17.29 -1.24 8.90
CA ALA A 225 -16.54 -1.46 10.13
C ALA A 225 -15.39 -2.47 10.00
N ASP A 226 -15.43 -3.32 8.98
CA ASP A 226 -14.48 -4.43 8.82
C ASP A 226 -13.27 -4.08 7.94
N VAL A 227 -13.18 -2.86 7.38
CA VAL A 227 -11.99 -2.45 6.63
C VAL A 227 -10.81 -2.29 7.58
N PRO A 228 -9.66 -2.98 7.35
CA PRO A 228 -8.51 -2.83 8.22
C PRO A 228 -7.85 -1.47 8.02
N LEU A 229 -7.54 -0.80 9.15
CA LEU A 229 -6.84 0.48 9.20
C LEU A 229 -5.52 0.32 9.94
N HIS A 230 -4.43 0.80 9.34
CA HIS A 230 -3.09 0.80 9.90
C HIS A 230 -2.65 2.23 10.21
N PHE A 231 -2.40 2.54 11.48
CA PHE A 231 -1.71 3.76 11.87
C PHE A 231 -0.21 3.49 11.95
N SER A 232 0.57 4.16 11.11
CA SER A 232 2.01 4.01 11.08
C SER A 232 2.73 5.21 11.69
N ALA A 233 3.81 4.94 12.43
CA ALA A 233 4.67 6.00 12.96
C ALA A 233 5.48 6.67 11.87
N PHE A 234 5.48 8.00 11.88
CA PHE A 234 6.40 8.82 11.12
C PHE A 234 7.77 8.87 11.81
N HIS A 235 8.83 8.90 11.03
CA HIS A 235 10.16 9.34 11.44
C HIS A 235 10.63 10.50 10.55
N PRO A 236 11.45 11.43 11.06
CA PRO A 236 11.98 12.55 10.30
C PRO A 236 12.71 12.09 9.04
N ASP A 237 12.28 12.60 7.89
CA ASP A 237 12.89 12.30 6.60
C ASP A 237 12.62 13.41 5.58
N PHE A 238 13.40 13.44 4.50
CA PHE A 238 13.29 14.31 3.34
C PHE A 238 13.15 15.81 3.71
N HIS A 239 11.95 16.40 3.61
CA HIS A 239 11.70 17.81 3.91
C HIS A 239 11.08 18.04 5.29
N MET A 240 10.93 17.00 6.11
CA MET A 240 10.35 17.10 7.46
C MET A 240 11.32 16.65 8.54
N LEU A 241 12.61 17.02 8.41
CA LEU A 241 13.66 16.66 9.36
C LEU A 241 13.53 17.34 10.74
N ALA A 242 12.82 18.46 10.83
CA ALA A 242 12.61 19.18 12.08
C ALA A 242 11.42 18.66 12.92
N HIS A 243 10.60 17.75 12.36
CA HIS A 243 9.47 17.16 13.09
C HIS A 243 9.93 16.03 13.99
N ALA A 244 9.31 15.91 15.15
CA ALA A 244 9.57 14.78 16.05
C ALA A 244 9.00 13.46 15.48
N PRO A 245 9.64 12.31 15.72
CA PRO A 245 9.06 11.02 15.36
C PRO A 245 7.76 10.77 16.16
N THR A 246 6.85 10.00 15.59
CA THR A 246 5.56 9.71 16.24
C THR A 246 5.75 8.82 17.47
N PRO A 247 5.33 9.28 18.66
CA PRO A 247 5.35 8.45 19.86
C PRO A 247 4.35 7.30 19.76
N LEU A 248 4.64 6.17 20.41
CA LEU A 248 3.71 5.03 20.49
C LEU A 248 2.36 5.44 21.13
N ALA A 249 2.38 6.35 22.10
CA ALA A 249 1.17 6.87 22.74
C ALA A 249 0.20 7.52 21.75
N THR A 250 0.70 8.24 20.74
CA THR A 250 -0.12 8.84 19.67
C THR A 250 -0.82 7.75 18.85
N LEU A 251 -0.10 6.68 18.47
CA LEU A 251 -0.70 5.57 17.72
C LEU A 251 -1.74 4.81 18.54
N LYS A 252 -1.48 4.56 19.83
CA LYS A 252 -2.45 3.92 20.75
C LYS A 252 -3.71 4.76 20.92
N ARG A 253 -3.57 6.08 21.07
CA ARG A 253 -4.68 7.02 21.12
C ARG A 253 -5.51 6.98 19.83
N ALA A 254 -4.86 7.06 18.68
CA ALA A 254 -5.53 6.96 17.37
C ALA A 254 -6.28 5.63 17.21
N ARG A 255 -5.67 4.51 17.61
CA ARG A 255 -6.31 3.19 17.61
C ARG A 255 -7.55 3.17 18.50
N THR A 256 -7.47 3.74 19.71
CA THR A 256 -8.61 3.83 20.64
C THR A 256 -9.76 4.63 20.05
N ILE A 257 -9.50 5.77 19.42
CA ILE A 257 -10.52 6.61 18.75
C ILE A 257 -11.17 5.81 17.61
N ALA A 258 -10.37 5.17 16.77
CA ALA A 258 -10.85 4.42 15.63
C ALA A 258 -11.74 3.23 16.03
N MET A 259 -11.34 2.47 17.04
CA MET A 259 -12.13 1.37 17.59
C MET A 259 -13.40 1.88 18.28
N GLY A 260 -13.33 2.99 19.01
CA GLY A 260 -14.46 3.66 19.62
C GLY A 260 -15.52 4.12 18.60
N ASN A 261 -15.10 4.47 17.39
CA ASN A 261 -15.98 4.80 16.26
C ASN A 261 -16.52 3.57 15.49
N GLY A 262 -16.12 2.36 15.90
CA GLY A 262 -16.69 1.11 15.40
C GLY A 262 -15.82 0.35 14.40
N LEU A 263 -14.59 0.80 14.08
CA LEU A 263 -13.65 -0.01 13.30
C LEU A 263 -13.21 -1.24 14.13
N ARG A 264 -13.27 -2.42 13.52
CA ARG A 264 -12.99 -3.70 14.19
C ARG A 264 -11.53 -4.14 14.10
N HIS A 265 -10.83 -3.68 13.05
CA HIS A 265 -9.46 -4.08 12.74
C HIS A 265 -8.59 -2.84 12.59
N VAL A 266 -7.92 -2.44 13.69
CA VAL A 266 -7.05 -1.25 13.72
C VAL A 266 -5.67 -1.65 14.24
N TYR A 267 -4.64 -1.37 13.44
CA TYR A 267 -3.28 -1.81 13.66
C TYR A 267 -2.31 -0.67 13.87
N ILE A 268 -1.20 -0.96 14.57
CA ILE A 268 -0.07 -0.07 14.78
C ILE A 268 1.11 -0.58 13.95
N GLY A 269 1.72 0.30 13.15
CA GLY A 269 2.86 -0.01 12.29
C GLY A 269 4.07 0.90 12.53
N ASN A 270 5.23 0.48 12.05
CA ASN A 270 6.54 1.13 12.16
C ASN A 270 7.07 1.28 13.61
N LEU A 271 6.35 0.83 14.61
CA LEU A 271 6.80 0.68 16.00
C LEU A 271 6.42 -0.71 16.49
N ARG A 272 7.17 -1.22 17.47
CA ARG A 272 6.85 -2.50 18.08
C ARG A 272 5.75 -2.31 19.12
N ASP A 273 4.62 -2.93 18.87
CA ASP A 273 3.49 -3.06 19.79
C ASP A 273 2.74 -4.36 19.45
N ASP A 274 3.00 -5.41 20.22
CA ASP A 274 2.52 -6.76 19.91
C ASP A 274 0.98 -6.81 19.95
N GLU A 275 0.34 -6.12 20.89
CA GLU A 275 -1.14 -5.99 20.95
C GLU A 275 -1.68 -5.24 19.73
N GLY A 276 -1.06 -4.10 19.37
CA GLY A 276 -1.49 -3.27 18.26
C GLY A 276 -1.25 -3.92 16.89
N SER A 277 -0.44 -4.98 16.80
CA SER A 277 -0.21 -5.74 15.57
C SER A 277 -0.99 -7.07 15.50
N THR A 278 -1.61 -7.49 16.60
CA THR A 278 -2.38 -8.73 16.71
C THR A 278 -3.80 -8.56 16.15
N THR A 279 -4.27 -9.57 15.41
CA THR A 279 -5.67 -9.65 14.96
C THR A 279 -6.49 -10.43 15.98
N PHE A 280 -7.53 -9.81 16.52
CA PHE A 280 -8.45 -10.42 17.47
C PHE A 280 -9.79 -10.79 16.82
N CYS A 281 -10.43 -11.83 17.36
CA CYS A 281 -11.76 -12.24 16.97
C CYS A 281 -12.80 -11.20 17.36
N THR A 282 -13.62 -10.76 16.43
CA THR A 282 -14.69 -9.79 16.67
C THR A 282 -15.87 -10.37 17.49
N GLY A 283 -15.97 -11.69 17.57
CA GLY A 283 -17.02 -12.38 18.32
C GLY A 283 -16.65 -12.70 19.77
N CYS A 284 -15.44 -13.23 20.03
CA CYS A 284 -15.06 -13.70 21.36
C CYS A 284 -13.77 -13.06 21.93
N GLY A 285 -13.12 -12.16 21.18
CA GLY A 285 -11.90 -11.49 21.61
C GLY A 285 -10.63 -12.38 21.60
N ALA A 286 -10.71 -13.64 21.20
CA ALA A 286 -9.53 -14.50 21.13
C ALA A 286 -8.53 -13.98 20.07
N GLU A 287 -7.24 -14.17 20.34
CA GLU A 287 -6.18 -13.91 19.37
C GLU A 287 -6.35 -14.84 18.15
N LEU A 288 -6.43 -14.26 16.96
CA LEU A 288 -6.55 -14.99 15.69
C LEU A 288 -5.23 -15.08 14.97
N ILE A 289 -4.50 -13.96 14.86
CA ILE A 289 -3.21 -13.87 14.20
C ILE A 289 -2.29 -13.01 15.06
N GLY A 290 -1.39 -13.69 15.80
CA GLY A 290 -0.36 -13.02 16.58
C GLY A 290 0.79 -12.56 15.71
N ARG A 291 1.38 -11.41 16.02
CA ARG A 291 2.54 -10.86 15.29
C ARG A 291 3.57 -10.25 16.20
N GLN A 292 4.84 -10.44 15.85
CA GLN A 292 5.98 -9.72 16.41
C GLN A 292 6.74 -9.02 15.27
N GLY A 293 6.54 -7.71 15.14
CA GLY A 293 6.93 -6.98 13.93
C GLY A 293 6.14 -7.49 12.74
N TYR A 294 6.83 -8.05 11.73
CA TYR A 294 6.20 -8.65 10.54
C TYR A 294 6.11 -10.18 10.59
N GLU A 295 6.60 -10.79 11.65
CA GLU A 295 6.55 -12.24 11.84
C GLU A 295 5.19 -12.67 12.40
N VAL A 296 4.53 -13.60 11.74
CA VAL A 296 3.31 -14.23 12.25
C VAL A 296 3.72 -15.31 13.25
N THR A 297 3.36 -15.14 14.51
CA THR A 297 3.76 -16.00 15.63
C THR A 297 2.68 -16.97 16.06
N ALA A 298 1.41 -16.66 15.78
CA ALA A 298 0.27 -17.51 16.11
C ALA A 298 -0.82 -17.42 15.06
N LEU A 299 -1.55 -18.53 14.87
CA LEU A 299 -2.75 -18.60 14.05
C LEU A 299 -3.83 -19.47 14.66
N ALA A 300 -4.94 -18.87 14.99
CA ALA A 300 -6.15 -19.52 15.49
C ALA A 300 -7.35 -19.40 14.51
N LEU A 301 -7.06 -19.33 13.20
CA LEU A 301 -8.07 -19.42 12.15
C LEU A 301 -8.13 -20.84 11.56
N SER A 302 -9.32 -21.27 11.14
CA SER A 302 -9.49 -22.44 10.28
C SER A 302 -9.02 -22.14 8.85
N GLU A 303 -9.02 -23.13 7.98
CA GLU A 303 -8.68 -22.96 6.55
C GLU A 303 -9.67 -22.03 5.85
N GLU A 304 -10.92 -22.00 6.30
CA GLU A 304 -11.98 -21.13 5.79
C GLU A 304 -11.94 -19.71 6.37
N GLY A 305 -10.98 -19.41 7.27
CA GLY A 305 -10.83 -18.08 7.89
C GLY A 305 -11.79 -17.82 9.03
N THR A 306 -12.23 -18.87 9.77
CA THR A 306 -13.09 -18.72 10.96
C THR A 306 -12.29 -18.89 12.25
N CYS A 307 -12.72 -18.23 13.31
CA CYS A 307 -12.15 -18.37 14.65
C CYS A 307 -12.30 -19.82 15.15
N LYS A 308 -11.21 -20.48 15.52
CA LYS A 308 -11.22 -21.85 16.06
C LYS A 308 -11.93 -21.96 17.39
N SER A 309 -12.08 -20.85 18.16
CA SER A 309 -12.69 -20.85 19.47
C SER A 309 -14.22 -20.68 19.41
N CYS A 310 -14.77 -19.86 18.50
CA CYS A 310 -16.20 -19.53 18.48
C CYS A 310 -16.87 -19.61 17.10
N GLY A 311 -16.13 -19.92 16.04
CA GLY A 311 -16.66 -20.05 14.67
C GLY A 311 -16.92 -18.72 13.95
N THR A 312 -16.73 -17.55 14.60
CA THR A 312 -16.93 -16.25 13.95
C THR A 312 -15.97 -16.10 12.77
N ALA A 313 -16.49 -15.71 11.60
CA ALA A 313 -15.67 -15.45 10.42
C ALA A 313 -14.78 -14.22 10.61
N CYS A 314 -13.51 -14.35 10.27
CA CYS A 314 -12.60 -13.23 10.14
C CYS A 314 -12.61 -12.76 8.68
N VAL A 315 -12.82 -11.47 8.46
CA VAL A 315 -12.77 -10.90 7.11
C VAL A 315 -11.35 -10.90 6.58
N GLY A 316 -11.16 -11.32 5.33
CA GLY A 316 -9.81 -11.37 4.75
C GLY A 316 -9.70 -12.34 3.57
N ARG A 317 -8.47 -12.62 3.20
CA ARG A 317 -8.07 -13.62 2.22
C ARG A 317 -7.05 -14.55 2.88
N PHE A 318 -7.52 -15.67 3.42
CA PHE A 318 -6.72 -16.60 4.25
C PHE A 318 -6.53 -17.97 3.61
N ALA A 319 -7.06 -18.21 2.40
CA ALA A 319 -6.99 -19.52 1.75
C ALA A 319 -5.53 -19.99 1.56
N GLY A 320 -5.25 -21.21 2.01
CA GLY A 320 -3.95 -21.88 1.91
C GLY A 320 -3.17 -21.95 3.23
N LYS A 321 -1.95 -22.44 3.16
CA LYS A 321 -1.05 -22.51 4.30
C LYS A 321 -0.57 -21.10 4.64
N LEU A 322 -0.57 -20.77 5.93
CA LEU A 322 0.09 -19.56 6.38
C LEU A 322 1.56 -19.59 5.99
N GLY A 323 2.02 -18.39 5.60
CA GLY A 323 3.43 -18.21 5.38
C GLY A 323 4.22 -18.18 6.69
N SER A 324 5.47 -18.60 6.63
CA SER A 324 6.45 -18.54 7.72
C SER A 324 7.66 -17.71 7.29
N TRP A 325 7.43 -16.65 6.49
CA TRP A 325 8.55 -15.86 5.97
C TRP A 325 9.29 -15.10 7.09
N GLY A 326 8.56 -14.65 8.11
CA GLY A 326 9.11 -13.90 9.23
C GLY A 326 9.48 -12.46 8.86
N ASN A 327 10.40 -11.86 9.63
CA ASN A 327 10.81 -10.47 9.46
C ASN A 327 11.88 -10.25 8.36
N ARG A 328 12.21 -11.26 7.58
CA ARG A 328 13.32 -11.19 6.60
C ARG A 328 13.03 -10.19 5.48
N ARG A 329 14.04 -9.43 5.11
CA ARG A 329 14.09 -8.62 3.91
C ARG A 329 15.24 -9.11 3.03
N LEU A 330 14.94 -9.57 1.83
CA LEU A 330 15.93 -10.13 0.92
C LEU A 330 15.95 -9.32 -0.40
N PRO A 331 16.90 -8.39 -0.58
CA PRO A 331 17.12 -7.77 -1.88
C PRO A 331 17.51 -8.82 -2.92
N ILE A 332 16.96 -8.72 -4.11
CA ILE A 332 17.28 -9.60 -5.24
C ILE A 332 17.54 -8.79 -6.50
N ALA A 333 18.30 -9.37 -7.43
CA ALA A 333 18.40 -8.89 -8.81
C ALA A 333 17.44 -9.69 -9.69
N ILE A 334 16.81 -9.03 -10.67
CA ILE A 334 16.05 -9.71 -11.71
C ILE A 334 17.03 -10.10 -12.81
N ALA A 335 17.34 -11.39 -12.93
CA ALA A 335 18.13 -11.88 -14.04
C ALA A 335 17.39 -11.54 -15.34
N ALA A 336 18.08 -10.92 -16.29
CA ALA A 336 17.58 -10.79 -17.65
C ALA A 336 17.22 -12.21 -18.14
N SER A 337 16.00 -12.41 -18.60
CA SER A 337 15.65 -13.63 -19.33
C SER A 337 16.52 -13.64 -20.60
N GLU A 338 17.39 -14.65 -20.73
CA GLU A 338 18.06 -14.96 -21.99
C GLU A 338 17.03 -15.24 -23.08
#